data_94a76e0f060e9815b745472629e7f546
#
_entry.id   94a76e0f060e9815b745472629e7f546
#
_cell.length_a   1.000
_cell.length_b   1.000
_cell.length_c   1.000
_cell.angle_alpha   90.00
_cell.angle_beta   90.00
_cell.angle_gamma   90.00
#
_symmetry.space_group_name_H-M   'P 1'
#
loop_
_entity.id
_entity.type
_entity.pdbx_description
1 polymer ?
#
loop_
_entity_poly.entity_id
_entity_poly.type
_entity_poly.pdbx_seq_one_letter_code
_entity_poly.pdbx_strand_id
1 'polypeptide(L)'
;LDMMTADELRTYAKENNITLPNDKGANTNWNDEVLRTAISHNHNVSINGGSEKTQYSASMSYQNKQGIVRGTDFERFGGRAFLQTKALNDRLTLAFNVNAAQSKGTTVDSAKDGQSVFDAMNYYSPLVPVTNADGSWYSDKTISQNFNPVSMINEDTFENNKKLLQGTAKGTLDITKDLKWNLSLSYQDEQYIWNEYHTSKSQYNTRNGEAKRIATENKKKILETYINYDHTFANIHKLGLMAGYSWEQNDDNDSFGLDVYDFYNDNTTFYNLNLANKMDWQNGGITSNNNGHLETLRMISFYGRINYSFN
;
A
#
# COMPACT_ATOMS: atom_id res chain seq x y z
N LEU A 1 -18.95 -17.08 8.74
CA LEU A 1 -19.66 -17.56 9.93
C LEU A 1 -21.15 -17.52 9.62
N ASP A 2 -21.84 -18.62 9.88
CA ASP A 2 -23.29 -18.69 9.79
C ASP A 2 -23.86 -18.15 11.11
N MET A 3 -24.38 -16.93 11.06
CA MET A 3 -24.91 -16.23 12.24
C MET A 3 -26.40 -16.50 12.35
N MET A 4 -26.92 -16.57 13.58
CA MET A 4 -28.37 -16.68 13.79
C MET A 4 -29.12 -15.52 13.14
N THR A 5 -30.16 -15.83 12.39
CA THR A 5 -31.09 -14.84 11.89
C THR A 5 -31.94 -14.27 13.03
N ALA A 6 -32.60 -13.13 12.80
CA ALA A 6 -33.47 -12.53 13.82
C ALA A 6 -34.60 -13.47 14.23
N ASP A 7 -35.17 -14.24 13.29
CA ASP A 7 -36.27 -15.15 13.56
C ASP A 7 -35.81 -16.38 14.36
N GLU A 8 -34.63 -16.92 14.06
CA GLU A 8 -34.03 -17.99 14.87
C GLU A 8 -33.71 -17.51 16.29
N LEU A 9 -33.17 -16.30 16.43
CA LEU A 9 -32.88 -15.70 17.73
C LEU A 9 -34.16 -15.45 18.55
N ARG A 10 -35.23 -14.95 17.95
CA ARG A 10 -36.56 -14.81 18.61
C ARG A 10 -37.13 -16.15 19.01
N THR A 11 -37.03 -17.15 18.16
CA THR A 11 -37.49 -18.51 18.45
C THR A 11 -36.74 -19.12 19.63
N TYR A 12 -35.41 -19.05 19.57
CA TYR A 12 -34.55 -19.52 20.67
C TYR A 12 -34.84 -18.82 22.00
N ALA A 13 -35.00 -17.50 21.95
CA ALA A 13 -35.32 -16.70 23.13
C ALA A 13 -36.66 -17.09 23.75
N LYS A 14 -37.69 -17.35 22.91
CA LYS A 14 -39.02 -17.78 23.35
C LYS A 14 -38.97 -19.18 23.99
N GLU A 15 -38.25 -20.11 23.38
CA GLU A 15 -38.11 -21.50 23.88
C GLU A 15 -37.35 -21.56 25.21
N ASN A 16 -36.42 -20.63 25.43
CA ASN A 16 -35.59 -20.60 26.63
C ASN A 16 -36.02 -19.51 27.65
N ASN A 17 -37.16 -18.85 27.46
CA ASN A 17 -37.67 -17.79 28.31
C ASN A 17 -36.68 -16.61 28.49
N ILE A 18 -35.92 -16.27 27.43
CA ILE A 18 -35.00 -15.17 27.41
C ILE A 18 -35.70 -13.91 26.93
N THR A 19 -35.54 -12.80 27.63
CA THR A 19 -36.03 -11.49 27.19
C THR A 19 -35.02 -10.87 26.21
N LEU A 20 -35.51 -10.32 25.09
CA LEU A 20 -34.74 -9.60 24.09
C LEU A 20 -34.99 -8.07 24.22
N PRO A 21 -34.29 -7.36 25.11
CA PRO A 21 -34.62 -5.96 25.48
C PRO A 21 -34.39 -4.98 24.33
N ASN A 22 -33.58 -5.32 23.34
CA ASN A 22 -33.25 -4.48 22.19
C ASN A 22 -33.85 -4.97 20.88
N ASP A 23 -34.92 -5.79 20.92
CA ASP A 23 -35.65 -6.17 19.71
C ASP A 23 -36.45 -4.98 19.18
N LYS A 24 -36.09 -4.49 17.97
CA LYS A 24 -36.75 -3.41 17.24
C LYS A 24 -37.66 -3.91 16.13
N GLY A 25 -37.92 -5.22 16.07
CA GLY A 25 -38.75 -5.84 15.05
C GLY A 25 -38.06 -6.01 13.69
N ALA A 26 -36.80 -5.69 13.59
CA ALA A 26 -36.05 -5.84 12.35
C ALA A 26 -35.59 -7.30 12.12
N ASN A 27 -35.22 -7.62 10.91
CA ASN A 27 -34.56 -8.85 10.50
C ASN A 27 -33.42 -8.49 9.54
N THR A 28 -32.35 -7.97 10.11
CA THR A 28 -31.21 -7.43 9.35
C THR A 28 -30.15 -8.52 9.15
N ASN A 29 -29.88 -8.85 7.90
CA ASN A 29 -28.71 -9.66 7.53
C ASN A 29 -27.51 -8.74 7.28
N TRP A 30 -26.66 -8.57 8.28
CA TRP A 30 -25.50 -7.69 8.19
C TRP A 30 -24.48 -8.12 7.12
N ASN A 31 -24.43 -9.41 6.80
CA ASN A 31 -23.59 -9.88 5.70
C ASN A 31 -24.05 -9.32 4.34
N ASP A 32 -25.35 -9.32 4.06
CA ASP A 32 -25.90 -8.83 2.80
C ASP A 32 -25.78 -7.29 2.69
N GLU A 33 -25.83 -6.59 3.83
CA GLU A 33 -25.68 -5.13 3.88
C GLU A 33 -24.23 -4.69 3.65
N VAL A 34 -23.27 -5.45 4.15
CA VAL A 34 -21.83 -5.08 4.15
C VAL A 34 -21.08 -5.71 2.98
N LEU A 35 -21.43 -6.92 2.59
CA LEU A 35 -20.69 -7.66 1.59
C LEU A 35 -21.28 -7.47 0.18
N ARG A 36 -20.46 -7.73 -0.81
CA ARG A 36 -20.84 -7.78 -2.22
C ARG A 36 -20.12 -8.89 -2.96
N THR A 37 -20.66 -9.31 -4.09
CA THR A 37 -19.89 -10.05 -5.07
C THR A 37 -18.81 -9.13 -5.65
N ALA A 38 -17.56 -9.48 -5.46
CA ALA A 38 -16.42 -8.68 -5.88
C ALA A 38 -15.89 -9.18 -7.24
N ILE A 39 -15.65 -8.22 -8.15
CA ILE A 39 -15.09 -8.50 -9.48
C ILE A 39 -13.68 -7.93 -9.53
N SER A 40 -12.74 -8.76 -9.96
CA SER A 40 -11.35 -8.32 -10.14
C SER A 40 -10.89 -8.65 -11.56
N HIS A 41 -10.12 -7.74 -12.15
CA HIS A 41 -9.53 -7.96 -13.46
C HIS A 41 -8.10 -7.42 -13.53
N ASN A 42 -7.30 -8.05 -14.38
CA ASN A 42 -5.92 -7.68 -14.62
C ASN A 42 -5.65 -7.75 -16.13
N HIS A 43 -5.08 -6.68 -16.66
CA HIS A 43 -4.70 -6.55 -18.06
C HIS A 43 -3.20 -6.31 -18.15
N ASN A 44 -2.53 -7.03 -19.03
CA ASN A 44 -1.12 -6.85 -19.30
C ASN A 44 -0.89 -6.86 -20.80
N VAL A 45 -0.15 -5.88 -21.29
CA VAL A 45 0.31 -5.82 -22.69
C VAL A 45 1.81 -5.68 -22.66
N SER A 46 2.50 -6.50 -23.44
CA SER A 46 3.95 -6.45 -23.55
C SER A 46 4.41 -6.58 -24.99
N ILE A 47 5.51 -5.90 -25.28
CA ILE A 47 6.25 -6.02 -26.53
C ILE A 47 7.70 -6.31 -26.20
N ASN A 48 8.30 -7.20 -26.92
CA ASN A 48 9.73 -7.50 -26.83
C ASN A 48 10.29 -7.74 -28.23
N GLY A 49 11.56 -7.42 -28.39
CA GLY A 49 12.26 -7.62 -29.65
C GLY A 49 13.75 -7.37 -29.49
N GLY A 50 14.45 -7.47 -30.58
CA GLY A 50 15.88 -7.20 -30.58
C GLY A 50 16.63 -7.85 -31.72
N SER A 51 17.94 -7.68 -31.66
CA SER A 51 18.95 -8.29 -32.52
C SER A 51 20.00 -8.97 -31.63
N GLU A 52 21.05 -9.52 -32.22
CA GLU A 52 22.20 -10.06 -31.49
C GLU A 52 22.88 -9.04 -30.59
N LYS A 53 22.79 -7.75 -30.93
CA LYS A 53 23.45 -6.67 -30.19
C LYS A 53 22.52 -5.90 -29.28
N THR A 54 21.24 -5.82 -29.59
CA THR A 54 20.29 -5.00 -28.85
C THR A 54 19.02 -5.81 -28.55
N GLN A 55 18.60 -5.80 -27.30
CA GLN A 55 17.37 -6.42 -26.84
C GLN A 55 16.55 -5.37 -26.09
N TYR A 56 15.23 -5.39 -26.29
CA TYR A 56 14.32 -4.49 -25.58
C TYR A 56 13.03 -5.20 -25.22
N SER A 57 12.45 -4.75 -24.16
CA SER A 57 11.08 -5.09 -23.78
C SER A 57 10.38 -3.91 -23.16
N ALA A 58 9.09 -3.80 -23.38
CA ALA A 58 8.22 -2.87 -22.70
C ALA A 58 6.92 -3.55 -22.33
N SER A 59 6.38 -3.23 -21.18
CA SER A 59 5.09 -3.74 -20.74
C SER A 59 4.31 -2.68 -19.98
N MET A 60 2.99 -2.76 -20.12
CA MET A 60 2.03 -1.98 -19.34
C MET A 60 1.06 -2.93 -18.67
N SER A 61 0.70 -2.64 -17.44
CA SER A 61 -0.24 -3.43 -16.66
C SER A 61 -1.27 -2.54 -16.01
N TYR A 62 -2.50 -3.00 -16.01
CA TYR A 62 -3.59 -2.40 -15.26
C TYR A 62 -4.25 -3.49 -14.42
N GLN A 63 -4.45 -3.22 -13.16
CA GLN A 63 -5.12 -4.11 -12.23
C GLN A 63 -6.19 -3.33 -11.49
N ASN A 64 -7.40 -3.91 -11.44
CA ASN A 64 -8.47 -3.46 -10.56
C ASN A 64 -8.96 -4.65 -9.75
N LYS A 65 -9.06 -4.47 -8.45
CA LYS A 65 -9.56 -5.47 -7.51
C LYS A 65 -10.63 -4.82 -6.64
N GLN A 66 -11.85 -5.28 -6.79
CA GLN A 66 -12.89 -4.98 -5.81
C GLN A 66 -12.73 -5.88 -4.59
N GLY A 67 -12.86 -5.31 -3.40
CA GLY A 67 -12.97 -6.10 -2.18
C GLY A 67 -14.41 -6.60 -1.96
N ILE A 68 -14.55 -7.69 -1.23
CA ILE A 68 -15.85 -8.25 -0.86
C ILE A 68 -16.62 -7.36 0.11
N VAL A 69 -15.94 -6.54 0.92
CA VAL A 69 -16.57 -5.49 1.73
C VAL A 69 -16.84 -4.30 0.84
N ARG A 70 -18.06 -3.77 0.86
CA ARG A 70 -18.44 -2.55 0.13
C ARG A 70 -17.52 -1.40 0.56
N GLY A 71 -17.15 -0.51 -0.38
CA GLY A 71 -16.23 0.60 -0.12
C GLY A 71 -14.74 0.22 -0.16
N THR A 72 -14.39 -1.06 -0.36
CA THR A 72 -12.99 -1.48 -0.49
C THR A 72 -12.63 -1.78 -1.93
N ASP A 73 -11.59 -1.12 -2.44
CA ASP A 73 -11.14 -1.24 -3.82
C ASP A 73 -9.61 -1.06 -3.88
N PHE A 74 -8.99 -1.65 -4.90
CA PHE A 74 -7.59 -1.44 -5.21
C PHE A 74 -7.40 -1.33 -6.72
N GLU A 75 -6.73 -0.27 -7.13
CA GLU A 75 -6.38 -0.01 -8.51
C GLU A 75 -4.87 0.19 -8.64
N ARG A 76 -4.27 -0.39 -9.68
CA ARG A 76 -2.86 -0.20 -9.99
C ARG A 76 -2.64 -0.10 -11.48
N PHE A 77 -1.93 0.94 -11.89
CA PHE A 77 -1.38 1.09 -13.22
C PHE A 77 0.15 1.04 -13.13
N GLY A 78 0.80 0.32 -14.04
CA GLY A 78 2.26 0.21 -14.05
C GLY A 78 2.81 0.05 -15.46
N GLY A 79 4.05 0.51 -15.63
CA GLY A 79 4.82 0.36 -16.84
C GLY A 79 6.25 -0.04 -16.54
N ARG A 80 6.81 -0.89 -17.38
CA ARG A 80 8.21 -1.31 -17.32
C ARG A 80 8.84 -1.23 -18.71
N ALA A 81 10.07 -0.73 -18.76
CA ALA A 81 10.87 -0.76 -19.97
C ALA A 81 12.26 -1.31 -19.65
N PHE A 82 12.79 -2.12 -20.55
CA PHE A 82 14.14 -2.68 -20.49
C PHE A 82 14.80 -2.51 -21.85
N LEU A 83 16.05 -2.10 -21.82
CA LEU A 83 16.93 -2.03 -22.99
C LEU A 83 18.29 -2.57 -22.62
N GLN A 84 18.81 -3.49 -23.41
CA GLN A 84 20.21 -3.92 -23.33
C GLN A 84 20.85 -3.78 -24.70
N THR A 85 22.08 -3.25 -24.74
CA THR A 85 22.81 -3.11 -26.00
C THR A 85 24.30 -3.35 -25.79
N LYS A 86 24.94 -3.86 -26.83
CA LYS A 86 26.39 -4.06 -26.91
C LYS A 86 27.04 -2.96 -27.73
N ALA A 87 28.17 -2.45 -27.26
CA ALA A 87 28.95 -1.38 -27.87
C ALA A 87 30.46 -1.73 -27.84
N LEU A 88 31.28 -0.89 -28.44
CA LEU A 88 32.74 -1.04 -28.44
C LEU A 88 33.20 -2.43 -28.94
N ASN A 89 32.69 -2.86 -30.09
CA ASN A 89 32.94 -4.19 -30.67
C ASN A 89 32.59 -5.32 -29.69
N ASP A 90 31.38 -5.22 -29.10
CA ASP A 90 30.80 -6.15 -28.13
C ASP A 90 31.51 -6.23 -26.75
N ARG A 91 32.53 -5.38 -26.52
CA ARG A 91 33.24 -5.31 -25.23
C ARG A 91 32.48 -4.58 -24.13
N LEU A 92 31.52 -3.74 -24.46
CA LEU A 92 30.68 -3.00 -23.50
C LEU A 92 29.23 -3.46 -23.65
N THR A 93 28.67 -4.01 -22.56
CA THR A 93 27.23 -4.26 -22.47
C THR A 93 26.62 -3.21 -21.57
N LEU A 94 25.63 -2.48 -22.09
CA LEU A 94 24.84 -1.51 -21.33
C LEU A 94 23.42 -2.06 -21.16
N ALA A 95 22.87 -1.99 -19.97
CA ALA A 95 21.49 -2.37 -19.70
C ALA A 95 20.79 -1.28 -18.87
N PHE A 96 19.58 -0.93 -19.29
CA PHE A 96 18.72 0.05 -18.63
C PHE A 96 17.40 -0.62 -18.30
N ASN A 97 16.92 -0.42 -17.09
CA ASN A 97 15.61 -0.85 -16.65
C ASN A 97 14.91 0.31 -15.96
N VAL A 98 13.67 0.58 -16.35
CA VAL A 98 12.79 1.56 -15.69
C VAL A 98 11.48 0.89 -15.35
N ASN A 99 11.01 1.09 -14.14
CA ASN A 99 9.73 0.64 -13.64
C ASN A 99 9.01 1.81 -12.99
N ALA A 100 7.81 2.11 -13.46
CA ALA A 100 6.95 3.13 -12.86
C ALA A 100 5.59 2.52 -12.56
N ALA A 101 5.04 2.84 -11.39
CA ALA A 101 3.73 2.37 -11.00
C ALA A 101 3.02 3.40 -10.13
N GLN A 102 1.71 3.44 -10.27
CA GLN A 102 0.82 4.16 -9.37
C GLN A 102 -0.26 3.20 -8.91
N SER A 103 -0.55 3.20 -7.61
CA SER A 103 -1.68 2.46 -7.06
C SER A 103 -2.51 3.35 -6.14
N LYS A 104 -3.81 3.07 -6.12
CA LYS A 104 -4.78 3.65 -5.23
C LYS A 104 -5.53 2.50 -4.55
N GLY A 105 -5.66 2.56 -3.23
CA GLY A 105 -6.46 1.62 -2.46
C GLY A 105 -7.43 2.35 -1.57
N THR A 106 -8.66 1.85 -1.46
CA THR A 106 -9.63 2.28 -0.45
C THR A 106 -9.91 1.12 0.50
N THR A 107 -10.01 1.43 1.77
CA THR A 107 -10.43 0.49 2.80
C THR A 107 -11.42 1.17 3.74
N VAL A 108 -12.18 0.39 4.45
CA VAL A 108 -13.19 0.88 5.41
C VAL A 108 -12.80 0.51 6.85
N ASP A 109 -11.61 -0.05 7.01
CA ASP A 109 -11.15 -0.57 8.30
C ASP A 109 -10.08 0.32 8.87
N SER A 110 -10.39 0.96 10.00
CA SER A 110 -9.39 1.62 10.81
C SER A 110 -9.05 0.67 11.96
N ALA A 111 -7.90 0.06 11.89
CA ALA A 111 -7.36 -0.77 12.97
C ALA A 111 -7.14 -0.03 14.30
N LYS A 112 -7.64 1.21 14.44
CA LYS A 112 -7.26 2.14 15.50
C LYS A 112 -7.90 1.84 16.85
N ASP A 113 -9.10 1.27 16.88
CA ASP A 113 -9.83 1.05 18.15
C ASP A 113 -10.39 -0.37 18.32
N GLY A 114 -9.83 -1.33 17.64
CA GLY A 114 -10.06 -2.75 17.93
C GLY A 114 -11.36 -3.33 17.40
N GLN A 115 -12.18 -2.57 16.66
CA GLN A 115 -13.34 -3.09 15.98
C GLN A 115 -13.23 -2.90 14.47
N SER A 116 -13.07 -3.99 13.74
CA SER A 116 -13.15 -4.00 12.29
C SER A 116 -14.60 -4.04 11.81
N VAL A 117 -14.82 -3.68 10.54
CA VAL A 117 -16.15 -3.86 9.92
C VAL A 117 -16.59 -5.33 9.98
N PHE A 118 -15.65 -6.28 9.85
CA PHE A 118 -15.94 -7.70 9.99
C PHE A 118 -16.37 -8.08 11.42
N ASP A 119 -15.74 -7.50 12.43
CA ASP A 119 -16.15 -7.73 13.83
C ASP A 119 -17.51 -7.11 14.07
N ALA A 120 -17.72 -5.86 13.63
CA ALA A 120 -19.01 -5.18 13.74
C ALA A 120 -20.13 -5.98 13.09
N MET A 121 -19.92 -6.47 11.87
CA MET A 121 -20.87 -7.30 11.14
C MET A 121 -21.26 -8.59 11.88
N ASN A 122 -20.31 -9.19 12.61
CA ASN A 122 -20.53 -10.42 13.36
C ASN A 122 -21.17 -10.19 14.74
N TYR A 123 -20.95 -9.00 15.34
CA TYR A 123 -21.45 -8.71 16.69
C TYR A 123 -22.74 -7.90 16.71
N TYR A 124 -23.06 -7.18 15.62
CA TYR A 124 -24.24 -6.33 15.59
C TYR A 124 -25.52 -7.18 15.54
N SER A 125 -26.50 -6.80 16.38
CA SER A 125 -27.72 -7.61 16.53
C SER A 125 -28.56 -7.64 15.24
N PRO A 126 -29.03 -8.80 14.78
CA PRO A 126 -29.96 -8.89 13.66
C PRO A 126 -31.37 -8.36 13.98
N LEU A 127 -31.67 -8.07 15.25
CA LEU A 127 -32.95 -7.59 15.73
C LEU A 127 -33.18 -6.08 15.52
N VAL A 128 -32.15 -5.36 15.09
CA VAL A 128 -32.17 -3.90 14.94
C VAL A 128 -32.07 -3.49 13.47
N PRO A 129 -32.65 -2.36 13.08
CA PRO A 129 -32.58 -1.87 11.71
C PRO A 129 -31.22 -1.24 11.39
N VAL A 130 -30.90 -1.08 10.10
CA VAL A 130 -29.72 -0.35 9.64
C VAL A 130 -29.83 1.15 9.97
N THR A 131 -31.00 1.73 9.77
CA THR A 131 -31.27 3.15 10.02
C THR A 131 -32.53 3.32 10.88
N ASN A 132 -32.58 4.45 11.58
CA ASN A 132 -33.78 4.94 12.26
C ASN A 132 -34.82 5.44 11.23
N ALA A 133 -36.04 5.71 11.70
CA ALA A 133 -37.12 6.22 10.85
C ALA A 133 -36.83 7.60 10.23
N ASP A 134 -35.93 8.37 10.84
CA ASP A 134 -35.49 9.69 10.35
C ASP A 134 -34.31 9.60 9.35
N GLY A 135 -33.86 8.37 9.01
CA GLY A 135 -32.75 8.11 8.11
C GLY A 135 -31.36 8.19 8.74
N SER A 136 -31.26 8.48 10.03
CA SER A 136 -29.98 8.42 10.75
C SER A 136 -29.56 6.96 10.99
N TRP A 137 -28.27 6.71 11.14
CA TRP A 137 -27.77 5.38 11.44
C TRP A 137 -28.25 4.89 12.79
N TYR A 138 -28.76 3.65 12.84
CA TYR A 138 -29.11 3.05 14.13
C TYR A 138 -27.85 2.85 14.97
N SER A 139 -27.89 3.25 16.23
CA SER A 139 -26.79 3.08 17.18
C SER A 139 -27.25 2.26 18.37
N ASP A 140 -26.63 1.12 18.59
CA ASP A 140 -26.87 0.29 19.77
C ASP A 140 -26.03 0.80 20.95
N LYS A 141 -26.66 1.59 21.81
CA LYS A 141 -26.02 2.16 23.01
C LYS A 141 -25.88 1.16 24.17
N THR A 142 -26.40 -0.06 24.04
CA THR A 142 -26.30 -1.09 25.08
C THR A 142 -24.93 -1.75 25.12
N ILE A 143 -24.20 -1.70 24.02
CA ILE A 143 -22.85 -2.26 23.88
C ILE A 143 -21.88 -1.12 23.58
N SER A 144 -20.90 -0.93 24.46
CA SER A 144 -19.84 0.07 24.25
C SER A 144 -19.00 -0.26 23.01
N GLN A 145 -18.68 0.76 22.21
CA GLN A 145 -17.86 0.64 21.00
C GLN A 145 -18.41 -0.32 19.93
N ASN A 146 -19.70 -0.59 19.92
CA ASN A 146 -20.35 -1.37 18.88
C ASN A 146 -20.94 -0.44 17.83
N PHE A 147 -20.20 -0.22 16.73
CA PHE A 147 -20.60 0.66 15.65
C PHE A 147 -21.41 -0.10 14.58
N ASN A 148 -22.39 0.57 14.02
CA ASN A 148 -23.16 0.04 12.90
C ASN A 148 -22.23 -0.19 11.70
N PRO A 149 -22.07 -1.44 11.22
CA PRO A 149 -21.10 -1.74 10.16
C PRO A 149 -21.43 -1.05 8.83
N VAL A 150 -22.70 -0.76 8.56
CA VAL A 150 -23.11 0.00 7.36
C VAL A 150 -22.77 1.47 7.51
N SER A 151 -22.85 2.04 8.71
CA SER A 151 -22.35 3.38 8.98
C SER A 151 -20.83 3.45 8.75
N MET A 152 -20.08 2.48 9.22
CA MET A 152 -18.61 2.45 9.04
C MET A 152 -18.23 2.48 7.56
N ILE A 153 -18.88 1.69 6.70
CA ILE A 153 -18.53 1.65 5.26
C ILE A 153 -19.01 2.86 4.46
N ASN A 154 -19.94 3.67 4.98
CA ASN A 154 -20.48 4.84 4.29
C ASN A 154 -19.92 6.16 4.80
N GLU A 155 -19.57 6.24 6.08
CA GLU A 155 -19.18 7.49 6.72
C GLU A 155 -17.67 7.58 6.98
N ASP A 156 -16.96 6.45 6.92
CA ASP A 156 -15.54 6.39 7.18
C ASP A 156 -14.79 5.95 5.91
N THR A 157 -13.83 6.75 5.49
CA THR A 157 -13.05 6.51 4.27
C THR A 157 -11.56 6.51 4.57
N PHE A 158 -10.88 5.46 4.17
CA PHE A 158 -9.43 5.34 4.24
C PHE A 158 -8.89 5.12 2.84
N GLU A 159 -8.05 6.03 2.37
CA GLU A 159 -7.49 5.98 1.03
C GLU A 159 -5.96 6.01 1.10
N ASN A 160 -5.32 5.11 0.39
CA ASN A 160 -3.88 5.14 0.20
C ASN A 160 -3.53 5.31 -1.29
N ASN A 161 -2.60 6.21 -1.55
CA ASN A 161 -2.04 6.45 -2.87
C ASN A 161 -0.54 6.20 -2.82
N LYS A 162 -0.04 5.34 -3.69
CA LYS A 162 1.38 5.03 -3.79
C LYS A 162 1.87 5.27 -5.20
N LYS A 163 2.98 6.00 -5.33
CA LYS A 163 3.72 6.18 -6.59
C LYS A 163 5.11 5.62 -6.43
N LEU A 164 5.56 4.87 -7.41
CA LEU A 164 6.89 4.28 -7.47
C LEU A 164 7.53 4.61 -8.81
N LEU A 165 8.74 5.17 -8.77
CA LEU A 165 9.64 5.26 -9.89
C LEU A 165 10.94 4.57 -9.52
N GLN A 166 11.37 3.61 -10.34
CA GLN A 166 12.62 2.89 -10.14
C GLN A 166 13.36 2.81 -11.46
N GLY A 167 14.64 3.18 -11.44
CA GLY A 167 15.53 3.10 -12.58
C GLY A 167 16.84 2.40 -12.21
N THR A 168 17.36 1.60 -13.11
CA THR A 168 18.69 0.96 -12.98
C THR A 168 19.42 1.06 -14.30
N ALA A 169 20.67 1.53 -14.25
CA ALA A 169 21.61 1.51 -15.36
C ALA A 169 22.78 0.60 -14.99
N LYS A 170 23.09 -0.37 -15.85
CA LYS A 170 24.23 -1.29 -15.68
C LYS A 170 25.18 -1.20 -16.85
N GLY A 171 26.47 -1.21 -16.58
CA GLY A 171 27.52 -1.34 -17.56
C GLY A 171 28.44 -2.49 -17.20
N THR A 172 28.73 -3.35 -18.16
CA THR A 172 29.75 -4.40 -18.07
C THR A 172 30.76 -4.19 -19.17
N LEU A 173 32.01 -3.94 -18.82
CA LEU A 173 33.11 -3.75 -19.74
C LEU A 173 34.08 -4.93 -19.66
N ASP A 174 34.26 -5.64 -20.77
CA ASP A 174 35.31 -6.63 -20.95
C ASP A 174 36.64 -5.92 -21.19
N ILE A 175 37.44 -5.70 -20.14
CA ILE A 175 38.75 -5.07 -20.19
C ILE A 175 39.72 -5.97 -20.95
N THR A 176 39.72 -7.24 -20.58
CA THR A 176 40.40 -8.32 -21.30
C THR A 176 39.45 -9.53 -21.39
N LYS A 177 39.92 -10.64 -22.01
CA LYS A 177 39.15 -11.89 -22.05
C LYS A 177 38.88 -12.47 -20.66
N ASP A 178 39.74 -12.18 -19.69
CA ASP A 178 39.72 -12.74 -18.33
C ASP A 178 39.28 -11.70 -17.27
N LEU A 179 39.23 -10.42 -17.61
CA LEU A 179 38.95 -9.32 -16.68
C LEU A 179 37.74 -8.49 -17.16
N LYS A 180 36.75 -8.40 -16.28
CA LYS A 180 35.52 -7.63 -16.50
C LYS A 180 35.33 -6.62 -15.38
N TRP A 181 34.92 -5.41 -15.75
CA TRP A 181 34.47 -4.38 -14.84
C TRP A 181 32.97 -4.19 -14.95
N ASN A 182 32.28 -4.13 -13.81
CA ASN A 182 30.85 -3.95 -13.71
C ASN A 182 30.54 -2.69 -12.91
N LEU A 183 29.58 -1.91 -13.39
CA LEU A 183 29.02 -0.75 -12.71
C LEU A 183 27.50 -0.83 -12.76
N SER A 184 26.85 -0.61 -11.62
CA SER A 184 25.39 -0.52 -11.51
C SER A 184 25.01 0.72 -10.73
N LEU A 185 24.11 1.52 -11.28
CA LEU A 185 23.52 2.70 -10.65
C LEU A 185 22.01 2.45 -10.57
N SER A 186 21.44 2.56 -9.37
CA SER A 186 20.02 2.43 -9.16
C SER A 186 19.47 3.62 -8.41
N TYR A 187 18.29 4.04 -8.81
CA TYR A 187 17.51 5.08 -8.16
C TYR A 187 16.07 4.58 -7.98
N GLN A 188 15.53 4.82 -6.80
CA GLN A 188 14.12 4.58 -6.48
C GLN A 188 13.56 5.83 -5.79
N ASP A 189 12.35 6.20 -6.18
CA ASP A 189 11.53 7.22 -5.53
C ASP A 189 10.16 6.60 -5.27
N GLU A 190 9.79 6.53 -4.02
CA GLU A 190 8.52 6.00 -3.55
C GLU A 190 7.81 7.08 -2.76
N GLN A 191 6.62 7.45 -3.20
CA GLN A 191 5.75 8.40 -2.53
C GLN A 191 4.49 7.69 -2.08
N TYR A 192 4.12 7.91 -0.84
CA TYR A 192 2.93 7.36 -0.24
C TYR A 192 2.11 8.46 0.42
N ILE A 193 0.80 8.49 0.14
CA ILE A 193 -0.15 9.41 0.75
C ILE A 193 -1.27 8.56 1.37
N TRP A 194 -1.44 8.72 2.67
CA TRP A 194 -2.56 8.20 3.42
C TRP A 194 -3.56 9.32 3.67
N ASN A 195 -4.82 9.06 3.36
CA ASN A 195 -5.95 9.95 3.63
C ASN A 195 -6.98 9.19 4.45
N GLU A 196 -7.51 9.84 5.46
CA GLU A 196 -8.58 9.35 6.32
C GLU A 196 -9.63 10.45 6.41
N TYR A 197 -10.91 10.09 6.31
CA TYR A 197 -12.02 11.00 6.49
C TYR A 197 -13.16 10.32 7.21
N HIS A 198 -13.63 10.97 8.25
CA HIS A 198 -14.85 10.64 8.96
C HIS A 198 -15.86 11.75 8.75
N THR A 199 -17.04 11.42 8.24
CA THR A 199 -18.06 12.44 8.03
C THR A 199 -18.65 12.94 9.36
N SER A 200 -19.42 14.01 9.30
CA SER A 200 -20.18 14.52 10.47
C SER A 200 -21.21 13.51 11.01
N LYS A 201 -21.54 12.45 10.23
CA LYS A 201 -22.48 11.40 10.61
C LYS A 201 -21.81 10.12 11.07
N SER A 202 -20.47 10.07 11.05
CA SER A 202 -19.72 8.91 11.54
C SER A 202 -20.06 8.62 13.00
N GLN A 203 -20.38 7.37 13.28
CA GLN A 203 -20.58 6.91 14.67
C GLN A 203 -19.26 6.70 15.42
N TYR A 204 -18.19 6.50 14.65
CA TYR A 204 -16.83 6.33 15.15
C TYR A 204 -16.21 7.64 15.61
N ASN A 205 -16.52 8.73 14.92
CA ASN A 205 -15.92 10.04 15.16
C ASN A 205 -16.99 11.09 15.47
N THR A 206 -16.91 11.70 16.65
CA THR A 206 -17.88 12.70 17.13
C THR A 206 -17.41 14.15 16.91
N ARG A 207 -16.40 14.38 16.04
CA ARG A 207 -15.74 15.68 15.86
C ARG A 207 -16.37 16.55 14.77
N ASN A 208 -17.57 16.22 14.30
CA ASN A 208 -18.29 16.91 13.22
C ASN A 208 -17.49 16.97 11.91
N GLY A 209 -17.05 15.81 11.44
CA GLY A 209 -16.14 15.66 10.32
C GLY A 209 -14.68 15.77 10.77
N GLU A 210 -13.87 14.80 10.35
CA GLU A 210 -12.43 14.77 10.61
C GLU A 210 -11.68 14.26 9.39
N ALA A 211 -10.61 14.94 9.03
CA ALA A 211 -9.72 14.55 7.96
C ALA A 211 -8.29 14.43 8.47
N LYS A 212 -7.64 13.32 8.14
CA LYS A 212 -6.21 13.14 8.35
C LYS A 212 -5.52 12.85 7.03
N ARG A 213 -4.42 13.53 6.78
CA ARG A 213 -3.60 13.33 5.61
C ARG A 213 -2.14 13.22 6.00
N ILE A 214 -1.50 12.14 5.58
CA ILE A 214 -0.07 11.88 5.82
C ILE A 214 0.58 11.63 4.46
N ALA A 215 1.69 12.31 4.21
CA ALA A 215 2.52 12.10 3.03
C ALA A 215 3.93 11.69 3.46
N THR A 216 4.42 10.59 2.90
CA THR A 216 5.77 10.09 3.11
C THR A 216 6.49 9.92 1.77
N GLU A 217 7.79 10.11 1.75
CA GLU A 217 8.64 9.93 0.59
C GLU A 217 9.89 9.15 0.99
N ASN A 218 10.19 8.09 0.24
CA ASN A 218 11.41 7.32 0.41
C ASN A 218 12.22 7.35 -0.88
N LYS A 219 13.47 7.82 -0.79
CA LYS A 219 14.42 7.87 -1.92
C LYS A 219 15.61 6.99 -1.65
N LYS A 220 15.85 6.05 -2.54
CA LYS A 220 16.97 5.12 -2.45
C LYS A 220 17.91 5.30 -3.63
N LYS A 221 19.21 5.45 -3.36
CA LYS A 221 20.27 5.55 -4.34
C LYS A 221 21.29 4.48 -4.06
N ILE A 222 21.66 3.72 -5.09
CA ILE A 222 22.64 2.64 -4.96
C ILE A 222 23.66 2.79 -6.08
N LEU A 223 24.93 2.77 -5.71
CA LEU A 223 26.06 2.56 -6.61
C LEU A 223 26.73 1.26 -6.23
N GLU A 224 26.92 0.40 -7.20
CA GLU A 224 27.64 -0.86 -7.03
C GLU A 224 28.66 -1.01 -8.15
N THR A 225 29.91 -1.33 -7.80
CA THR A 225 30.94 -1.58 -8.79
C THR A 225 31.82 -2.73 -8.34
N TYR A 226 32.17 -3.59 -9.28
CA TYR A 226 33.02 -4.74 -8.99
C TYR A 226 33.81 -5.18 -10.22
N ILE A 227 34.94 -5.82 -9.97
CA ILE A 227 35.80 -6.41 -10.97
C ILE A 227 35.74 -7.92 -10.80
N ASN A 228 35.59 -8.63 -11.90
CA ASN A 228 35.72 -10.09 -11.99
C ASN A 228 36.97 -10.44 -12.79
N TYR A 229 37.76 -11.35 -12.26
CA TYR A 229 38.86 -12.00 -12.95
C TYR A 229 38.65 -13.50 -12.98
N ASP A 230 38.53 -14.07 -14.16
CA ASP A 230 38.30 -15.50 -14.38
C ASP A 230 39.38 -16.03 -15.34
N HIS A 231 40.27 -16.91 -14.85
CA HIS A 231 41.34 -17.46 -15.66
C HIS A 231 41.53 -18.97 -15.40
N THR A 232 41.87 -19.69 -16.45
CA THR A 232 42.21 -21.11 -16.36
C THR A 232 43.72 -21.32 -16.64
N PHE A 233 44.44 -21.68 -15.59
CA PHE A 233 45.88 -21.99 -15.66
C PHE A 233 46.08 -23.46 -16.02
N ALA A 234 47.03 -23.72 -16.87
CA ALA A 234 47.42 -25.09 -17.29
C ALA A 234 46.24 -25.97 -17.74
N ASN A 235 45.13 -25.38 -18.17
CA ASN A 235 43.86 -26.03 -18.57
C ASN A 235 43.15 -26.86 -17.47
N ILE A 236 43.65 -26.86 -16.23
CA ILE A 236 43.13 -27.66 -15.11
C ILE A 236 42.78 -26.81 -13.87
N HIS A 237 43.46 -25.68 -13.66
CA HIS A 237 43.24 -24.84 -12.50
C HIS A 237 42.34 -23.63 -12.90
N LYS A 238 41.11 -23.62 -12.49
CA LYS A 238 40.19 -22.48 -12.73
C LYS A 238 40.14 -21.59 -11.50
N LEU A 239 40.54 -20.34 -11.66
CA LEU A 239 40.51 -19.33 -10.61
C LEU A 239 39.59 -18.22 -10.99
N GLY A 240 38.57 -17.97 -10.14
CA GLY A 240 37.64 -16.81 -10.24
C GLY A 240 37.84 -15.91 -9.02
N LEU A 241 38.16 -14.65 -9.25
CA LEU A 241 38.28 -13.61 -8.23
C LEU A 241 37.29 -12.52 -8.47
N MET A 242 36.69 -11.99 -7.41
CA MET A 242 35.84 -10.81 -7.45
C MET A 242 36.23 -9.88 -6.29
N ALA A 243 36.28 -8.58 -6.58
CA ALA A 243 36.38 -7.53 -5.58
C ALA A 243 35.41 -6.40 -5.94
N GLY A 244 34.69 -5.91 -4.97
CA GLY A 244 33.64 -4.93 -5.21
C GLY A 244 33.48 -3.95 -4.08
N TYR A 245 32.81 -2.87 -4.44
CA TYR A 245 32.40 -1.77 -3.59
C TYR A 245 30.94 -1.45 -3.84
N SER A 246 30.18 -1.21 -2.78
CA SER A 246 28.84 -0.63 -2.89
C SER A 246 28.67 0.55 -1.95
N TRP A 247 27.90 1.51 -2.42
CA TRP A 247 27.40 2.64 -1.66
C TRP A 247 25.89 2.71 -1.81
N GLU A 248 25.22 2.82 -0.70
CA GLU A 248 23.76 2.97 -0.63
C GLU A 248 23.41 4.18 0.23
N GLN A 249 22.45 4.96 -0.22
CA GLN A 249 21.80 5.99 0.57
C GLN A 249 20.29 5.80 0.49
N ASN A 250 19.68 5.74 1.65
CA ASN A 250 18.22 5.71 1.82
C ASN A 250 17.82 6.97 2.58
N ASP A 251 17.06 7.84 1.91
CA ASP A 251 16.47 9.04 2.50
C ASP A 251 15.00 8.73 2.77
N ASP A 252 14.65 8.57 4.03
CA ASP A 252 13.29 8.35 4.50
C ASP A 252 12.74 9.65 5.06
N ASN A 253 11.69 10.17 4.42
CA ASN A 253 11.12 11.47 4.72
C ASN A 253 9.64 11.32 5.01
N ASP A 254 9.30 11.32 6.28
CA ASP A 254 7.93 11.47 6.76
C ASP A 254 7.52 12.94 6.68
N SER A 255 7.31 13.42 5.48
CA SER A 255 7.40 14.84 5.15
C SER A 255 6.27 15.68 5.67
N PHE A 256 5.06 15.14 5.84
CA PHE A 256 3.92 15.94 6.27
C PHE A 256 2.75 15.10 6.76
N GLY A 257 2.17 15.49 7.90
CA GLY A 257 0.89 14.98 8.38
C GLY A 257 0.05 16.09 8.96
N LEU A 258 -1.24 16.10 8.66
CA LEU A 258 -2.21 17.06 9.14
C LEU A 258 -3.48 16.33 9.58
N ASP A 259 -4.02 16.73 10.74
CA ASP A 259 -5.27 16.26 11.32
C ASP A 259 -6.15 17.48 11.61
N VAL A 260 -7.30 17.58 10.92
CA VAL A 260 -8.23 18.70 11.02
C VAL A 260 -9.65 18.19 11.20
N TYR A 261 -10.48 18.96 11.87
CA TYR A 261 -11.84 18.54 12.19
C TYR A 261 -12.82 19.73 12.28
N ASP A 262 -14.11 19.43 12.52
CA ASP A 262 -15.20 20.39 12.57
C ASP A 262 -15.40 21.05 11.18
N PHE A 263 -15.73 20.20 10.20
CA PHE A 263 -15.93 20.62 8.83
C PHE A 263 -17.26 21.36 8.65
N TYR A 264 -17.26 22.38 7.79
CA TYR A 264 -18.49 23.09 7.41
C TYR A 264 -19.46 22.16 6.65
N ASN A 265 -18.95 21.22 5.85
CA ASN A 265 -19.69 20.17 5.19
C ASN A 265 -18.77 19.02 4.80
N ASP A 266 -19.35 17.87 4.46
CA ASP A 266 -18.62 16.64 4.10
C ASP A 266 -18.33 16.49 2.60
N ASN A 267 -18.67 17.47 1.74
CA ASN A 267 -18.68 17.29 0.28
C ASN A 267 -17.28 17.07 -0.33
N THR A 268 -16.26 17.65 0.26
CA THR A 268 -14.91 17.61 -0.30
C THR A 268 -13.95 16.72 0.48
N THR A 269 -14.37 16.18 1.61
CA THR A 269 -13.61 15.25 2.45
C THR A 269 -12.18 15.75 2.71
N PHE A 270 -11.18 14.90 2.63
CA PHE A 270 -9.77 15.24 2.76
C PHE A 270 -9.17 15.99 1.55
N TYR A 271 -9.94 16.25 0.48
CA TYR A 271 -9.45 17.00 -0.68
C TYR A 271 -9.43 18.52 -0.44
N ASN A 272 -10.20 19.02 0.52
CA ASN A 272 -10.21 20.45 0.89
C ASN A 272 -10.21 20.65 2.41
N LEU A 273 -9.03 20.60 2.99
CA LEU A 273 -8.84 20.74 4.43
C LEU A 273 -9.15 22.15 4.96
N ASN A 274 -9.28 23.15 4.06
CA ASN A 274 -9.63 24.53 4.46
C ASN A 274 -11.10 24.67 4.92
N LEU A 275 -11.93 23.66 4.71
CA LEU A 275 -13.30 23.65 5.23
C LEU A 275 -13.41 23.21 6.69
N ALA A 276 -12.32 22.79 7.29
CA ALA A 276 -12.23 22.49 8.72
C ALA A 276 -12.04 23.77 9.53
N ASN A 277 -12.77 23.89 10.63
CA ASN A 277 -12.66 25.04 11.56
C ASN A 277 -11.56 24.83 12.60
N LYS A 278 -11.14 23.60 12.83
CA LYS A 278 -10.22 23.22 13.91
C LYS A 278 -9.12 22.27 13.41
N MET A 279 -8.01 22.36 14.10
CA MET A 279 -6.82 21.56 13.86
C MET A 279 -6.32 21.02 15.18
N ASP A 280 -5.83 19.78 15.21
CA ASP A 280 -5.21 19.27 16.43
C ASP A 280 -3.88 19.96 16.71
N TRP A 281 -3.81 20.59 17.89
CA TRP A 281 -2.63 21.23 18.42
C TRP A 281 -2.24 20.55 19.74
N GLN A 282 -1.02 20.03 19.88
CA GLN A 282 -0.47 19.63 21.16
C GLN A 282 0.71 20.53 21.55
N ASN A 283 0.74 20.98 22.79
CA ASN A 283 1.87 21.76 23.34
C ASN A 283 2.26 23.00 22.53
N GLY A 284 1.29 23.65 21.89
CA GLY A 284 1.53 24.86 21.09
C GLY A 284 2.04 24.61 19.68
N GLY A 285 2.02 23.38 19.20
CA GLY A 285 2.38 22.98 17.84
C GLY A 285 1.30 22.15 17.16
N ILE A 286 1.40 21.96 15.85
CA ILE A 286 0.52 21.06 15.09
C ILE A 286 0.81 19.64 15.54
N THR A 287 -0.18 18.93 16.07
CA THR A 287 -0.07 17.50 16.26
C THR A 287 -0.47 16.75 15.02
N SER A 288 0.46 16.65 14.13
CA SER A 288 0.52 15.47 13.32
C SER A 288 1.40 14.45 14.05
N ASN A 289 1.05 13.18 14.02
CA ASN A 289 1.95 12.12 14.47
C ASN A 289 3.24 12.03 13.63
N ASN A 290 3.45 12.94 12.68
CA ASN A 290 4.57 13.04 11.76
C ASN A 290 5.00 14.49 11.61
N ASN A 291 5.97 14.86 12.41
CA ASN A 291 6.54 16.22 12.45
C ASN A 291 7.62 16.46 11.39
N GLY A 292 7.53 15.82 10.22
CA GLY A 292 8.54 15.96 9.19
C GLY A 292 9.90 15.39 9.62
N HIS A 293 9.98 14.10 9.85
CA HIS A 293 11.23 13.43 10.15
C HIS A 293 11.95 13.08 8.85
N LEU A 294 13.18 13.53 8.71
CA LEU A 294 14.08 13.12 7.64
C LEU A 294 15.21 12.29 8.25
N GLU A 295 15.24 11.03 7.89
CA GLU A 295 16.35 10.14 8.24
C GLU A 295 17.12 9.77 6.97
N THR A 296 18.44 9.91 7.02
CA THR A 296 19.33 9.48 5.95
C THR A 296 20.22 8.36 6.47
N LEU A 297 19.98 7.16 5.98
CA LEU A 297 20.85 6.01 6.20
C LEU A 297 21.85 5.90 5.04
N ARG A 298 23.14 5.81 5.36
CA ARG A 298 24.20 5.54 4.40
C ARG A 298 24.94 4.28 4.76
N MET A 299 25.17 3.44 3.77
CA MET A 299 25.92 2.20 3.93
C MET A 299 26.99 2.11 2.85
N ILE A 300 28.19 1.74 3.27
CA ILE A 300 29.34 1.44 2.40
C ILE A 300 29.78 0.01 2.70
N SER A 301 29.96 -0.77 1.64
CA SER A 301 30.43 -2.15 1.78
C SER A 301 31.57 -2.44 0.79
N PHE A 302 32.57 -3.19 1.26
CA PHE A 302 33.58 -3.80 0.45
C PHE A 302 33.41 -5.31 0.53
N TYR A 303 33.49 -5.98 -0.59
CA TYR A 303 33.28 -7.41 -0.65
C TYR A 303 34.20 -8.09 -1.64
N GLY A 304 34.49 -9.36 -1.41
CA GLY A 304 35.35 -10.17 -2.26
C GLY A 304 34.93 -11.63 -2.27
N ARG A 305 35.23 -12.31 -3.36
CA ARG A 305 34.98 -13.74 -3.51
C ARG A 305 36.13 -14.38 -4.25
N ILE A 306 36.56 -15.59 -3.79
CA ILE A 306 37.51 -16.44 -4.44
C ILE A 306 36.81 -17.77 -4.75
N ASN A 307 36.86 -18.17 -5.99
CA ASN A 307 36.41 -19.47 -6.46
C ASN A 307 37.57 -20.20 -7.08
N TYR A 308 37.80 -21.42 -6.67
CA TYR A 308 38.83 -22.27 -7.26
C TYR A 308 38.26 -23.65 -7.54
N SER A 309 38.55 -24.16 -8.74
CA SER A 309 38.26 -25.55 -9.08
C SER A 309 39.44 -26.19 -9.81
N PHE A 310 39.62 -27.46 -9.54
CA PHE A 310 40.61 -28.33 -10.14
C PHE A 310 39.87 -29.40 -10.93
N ASN A 311 40.21 -29.56 -12.23
CA ASN A 311 39.60 -30.56 -13.14
C ASN A 311 40.59 -31.67 -13.41
#